data_e6d9b6511ad92053fe02f245713afdeb
#
_entry.id   e6d9b6511ad92053fe02f245713afdeb
#
_cell.length_a   1.000
_cell.length_b   1.000
_cell.length_c   1.000
_cell.angle_alpha   90.00
_cell.angle_beta   90.00
_cell.angle_gamma   90.00
#
_symmetry.space_group_name_H-M   'P 1'
#
loop_
_entity.id
_entity.type
_entity.pdbx_description
1 polymer ?
#
loop_
_entity_poly.entity_id
_entity_poly.type
_entity_poly.pdbx_seq_one_letter_code
_entity_poly.pdbx_strand_id
1 'polypeptide(L)'
;LLLCLLCLTGMAQGQKALDLKDITSGRFRPENIQRVIPMPDGEHYTQMNADGTQIIKYSFKTGEKVEVIFDVNTTRECDFKNFDSYQFSPDGQKLLIATKTTPIYRHSYTAVHYIYPLKRNDKGVTTNNIIERLSDGGPQQVPVFSPDGTMIAFVRNNNIFLVKLLYGNSESQVTEDGKQNSVINGIPDWVYEEEFGFDRALEFSADNTLIAFIRFDESEVPSYSFPVFAGQAPRIDALKDYPGEYTYKYPKAGYPNSKVEVRTYDIKSHVTRTMKLPLDADGYIPRIRFTKDANKLAIMTLNRHQDRFDLYFADPRSTLCKLMLRDESPYYIKENIFDNIQFYPEYFSLLSERDGYSHLYWYSMGGNLIKKVTNGKFEVKDFLGYDEEDGSFYY
;
A
#
# COMPACT_ATOMS: atom_id res chain seq x y z
N LEU A 1 35.35 52.98 35.20
CA LEU A 1 36.14 51.86 34.62
C LEU A 1 35.87 50.53 35.32
N LEU A 2 34.86 50.41 36.19
CA LEU A 2 34.53 49.17 36.94
C LEU A 2 33.18 48.53 36.47
N LEU A 3 32.49 49.12 35.48
CA LEU A 3 31.17 48.66 35.05
C LEU A 3 31.17 47.86 33.73
N CYS A 4 32.34 47.69 33.07
CA CYS A 4 32.46 46.98 31.80
C CYS A 4 32.99 45.53 31.92
N LEU A 5 33.24 45.02 33.14
CA LEU A 5 33.78 43.66 33.30
C LEU A 5 32.75 42.60 33.77
N LEU A 6 31.48 42.99 33.88
CA LEU A 6 30.41 42.07 34.37
C LEU A 6 29.51 41.50 33.29
N CYS A 7 29.79 41.73 32.01
CA CYS A 7 28.97 41.20 30.88
C CYS A 7 29.60 40.07 30.07
N LEU A 8 30.65 39.41 30.53
CA LEU A 8 31.32 38.34 29.79
C LEU A 8 31.32 36.97 30.49
N THR A 9 30.47 36.76 31.45
CA THR A 9 30.12 35.37 31.86
C THR A 9 28.87 34.94 31.14
N GLY A 10 28.90 35.01 29.82
CA GLY A 10 28.03 34.20 29.00
C GLY A 10 28.37 32.76 29.37
N MET A 11 27.43 32.04 29.99
CA MET A 11 27.53 30.60 30.22
C MET A 11 27.77 29.95 28.88
N ALA A 12 29.00 29.59 28.59
CA ALA A 12 29.31 28.57 27.63
C ALA A 12 28.66 27.29 28.20
N GLN A 13 27.41 27.04 27.86
CA GLN A 13 26.84 25.71 28.05
C GLN A 13 27.78 24.79 27.28
N GLY A 14 28.64 24.09 28.02
CA GLY A 14 29.58 23.15 27.43
C GLY A 14 28.80 22.19 26.53
N GLN A 15 29.03 22.30 25.24
CA GLN A 15 28.47 21.33 24.29
C GLN A 15 28.92 19.94 24.75
N LYS A 16 27.98 19.12 25.21
CA LYS A 16 28.29 17.74 25.58
C LYS A 16 28.70 17.01 24.28
N ALA A 17 29.91 16.45 24.28
CA ALA A 17 30.35 15.62 23.18
C ALA A 17 29.43 14.41 23.05
N LEU A 18 29.08 14.06 21.82
CA LEU A 18 28.33 12.85 21.51
C LEU A 18 29.19 11.63 21.84
N ASP A 19 28.66 10.70 22.60
CA ASP A 19 29.29 9.41 22.85
C ASP A 19 28.45 8.25 22.25
N LEU A 20 29.08 7.09 22.09
CA LEU A 20 28.43 5.91 21.52
C LEU A 20 27.22 5.47 22.35
N LYS A 21 27.27 5.63 23.66
CA LYS A 21 26.17 5.27 24.57
C LYS A 21 24.95 6.18 24.35
N ASP A 22 25.16 7.48 24.17
CA ASP A 22 24.09 8.43 23.87
C ASP A 22 23.38 8.06 22.53
N ILE A 23 24.14 7.60 21.52
CA ILE A 23 23.61 7.18 20.21
C ILE A 23 22.84 5.85 20.32
N THR A 24 23.42 4.84 20.98
CA THR A 24 22.83 3.50 21.03
C THR A 24 21.70 3.36 22.05
N SER A 25 21.62 4.23 23.06
CA SER A 25 20.57 4.20 24.10
C SER A 25 19.20 4.67 23.60
N GLY A 26 19.12 5.20 22.37
CA GLY A 26 17.88 5.79 21.84
C GLY A 26 17.58 7.19 22.36
N ARG A 27 18.53 7.85 23.05
CA ARG A 27 18.37 9.21 23.61
C ARG A 27 17.94 10.26 22.56
N PHE A 28 18.34 10.06 21.31
CA PHE A 28 18.01 10.97 20.20
C PHE A 28 16.86 10.47 19.32
N ARG A 29 16.13 9.44 19.76
CA ARG A 29 14.92 9.02 19.03
C ARG A 29 13.89 10.13 19.14
N PRO A 30 13.36 10.62 18.00
CA PRO A 30 12.28 11.60 18.03
C PRO A 30 11.03 10.97 18.64
N GLU A 31 10.24 11.76 19.33
CA GLU A 31 8.87 11.38 19.65
C GLU A 31 8.06 11.44 18.36
N ASN A 32 7.44 10.33 18.00
CA ASN A 32 6.59 10.23 16.81
C ASN A 32 5.13 10.21 17.24
N ILE A 33 4.30 10.87 16.46
CA ILE A 33 2.85 10.72 16.54
C ILE A 33 2.52 9.27 16.12
N GLN A 34 1.80 8.56 16.96
CA GLN A 34 1.30 7.23 16.59
C GLN A 34 0.40 7.34 15.35
N ARG A 35 0.37 6.26 14.54
CA ARG A 35 -0.43 6.23 13.32
C ARG A 35 -1.88 6.62 13.62
N VAL A 36 -2.34 7.67 12.95
CA VAL A 36 -3.71 8.16 12.99
C VAL A 36 -4.45 7.59 11.78
N ILE A 37 -5.61 6.97 11.99
CA ILE A 37 -6.49 6.51 10.92
C ILE A 37 -7.77 7.35 10.97
N PRO A 38 -7.96 8.29 10.01
CA PRO A 38 -9.18 9.08 9.94
C PRO A 38 -10.42 8.21 9.75
N MET A 39 -11.53 8.62 10.35
CA MET A 39 -12.82 7.99 10.15
C MET A 39 -13.62 8.72 9.04
N PRO A 40 -14.55 8.02 8.35
CA PRO A 40 -15.32 8.61 7.26
C PRO A 40 -16.22 9.79 7.67
N ASP A 41 -16.47 9.96 8.97
CA ASP A 41 -17.27 11.07 9.49
C ASP A 41 -16.55 12.44 9.46
N GLY A 42 -15.23 12.46 9.16
CA GLY A 42 -14.41 13.67 9.13
C GLY A 42 -14.18 14.35 10.49
N GLU A 43 -14.82 13.86 11.57
CA GLU A 43 -14.75 14.45 12.91
C GLU A 43 -13.86 13.65 13.87
N HIS A 44 -13.60 12.39 13.54
CA HIS A 44 -12.92 11.45 14.42
C HIS A 44 -11.77 10.73 13.72
N TYR A 45 -10.86 10.23 14.53
CA TYR A 45 -9.80 9.32 14.12
C TYR A 45 -9.65 8.18 15.12
N THR A 46 -8.95 7.14 14.72
CA THR A 46 -8.64 6.01 15.59
C THR A 46 -7.14 5.81 15.70
N GLN A 47 -6.74 5.27 16.85
CA GLN A 47 -5.37 4.83 17.14
C GLN A 47 -5.38 3.50 17.87
N MET A 48 -4.35 2.71 17.65
CA MET A 48 -4.05 1.54 18.47
C MET A 48 -3.38 2.01 19.77
N ASN A 49 -3.69 1.40 20.92
CA ASN A 49 -2.95 1.68 22.15
C ASN A 49 -1.53 1.09 22.10
N ALA A 50 -0.67 1.50 23.03
CA ALA A 50 0.74 1.10 23.06
C ALA A 50 0.97 -0.42 23.16
N ASP A 51 0.05 -1.12 23.81
CA ASP A 51 0.14 -2.58 24.05
C ASP A 51 -0.42 -3.40 22.87
N GLY A 52 -0.99 -2.76 21.83
CA GLY A 52 -1.63 -3.45 20.71
C GLY A 52 -2.85 -4.26 21.11
N THR A 53 -3.61 -3.81 22.12
CA THR A 53 -4.77 -4.54 22.65
C THR A 53 -6.09 -3.84 22.38
N GLN A 54 -6.07 -2.54 22.09
CA GLN A 54 -7.27 -1.74 21.88
C GLN A 54 -7.15 -0.85 20.65
N ILE A 55 -8.28 -0.62 19.98
CA ILE A 55 -8.47 0.44 18.99
C ILE A 55 -9.36 1.50 19.64
N ILE A 56 -8.85 2.72 19.73
CA ILE A 56 -9.50 3.82 20.47
C ILE A 56 -9.87 4.93 19.48
N LYS A 57 -11.11 5.40 19.58
CA LYS A 57 -11.64 6.54 18.82
C LYS A 57 -11.39 7.84 19.58
N TYR A 58 -10.91 8.86 18.87
CA TYR A 58 -10.62 10.20 19.36
C TYR A 58 -11.33 11.25 18.51
N SER A 59 -11.59 12.41 19.09
CA SER A 59 -12.10 13.57 18.37
C SER A 59 -10.95 14.40 17.78
N PHE A 60 -11.02 14.75 16.49
CA PHE A 60 -10.07 15.71 15.88
C PHE A 60 -10.14 17.09 16.52
N LYS A 61 -11.34 17.49 16.98
CA LYS A 61 -11.56 18.81 17.55
C LYS A 61 -10.91 19.00 18.93
N THR A 62 -10.97 17.97 19.79
CA THR A 62 -10.53 18.07 21.17
C THR A 62 -9.29 17.26 21.48
N GLY A 63 -8.94 16.27 20.66
CA GLY A 63 -7.92 15.26 20.94
C GLY A 63 -8.30 14.27 22.03
N GLU A 64 -9.53 14.34 22.56
CA GLU A 64 -9.96 13.49 23.66
C GLU A 64 -10.47 12.14 23.16
N LYS A 65 -10.29 11.13 24.02
CA LYS A 65 -10.83 9.79 23.81
C LYS A 65 -12.37 9.84 23.86
N VAL A 66 -12.98 9.28 22.82
CA VAL A 66 -14.46 9.14 22.72
C VAL A 66 -14.90 7.77 23.20
N GLU A 67 -14.33 6.69 22.64
CA GLU A 67 -14.70 5.33 22.97
C GLU A 67 -13.63 4.30 22.58
N VAL A 68 -13.73 3.08 23.11
CA VAL A 68 -12.98 1.92 22.63
C VAL A 68 -13.85 1.17 21.65
N ILE A 69 -13.40 1.04 20.40
CA ILE A 69 -14.17 0.36 19.34
C ILE A 69 -13.83 -1.13 19.22
N PHE A 70 -12.65 -1.53 19.69
CA PHE A 70 -12.21 -2.92 19.74
C PHE A 70 -11.30 -3.13 20.95
N ASP A 71 -11.47 -4.25 21.67
CA ASP A 71 -10.64 -4.65 22.81
C ASP A 71 -10.47 -6.17 22.81
N VAL A 72 -9.23 -6.62 22.69
CA VAL A 72 -8.84 -8.04 22.70
C VAL A 72 -9.40 -8.77 23.94
N ASN A 73 -9.41 -8.12 25.10
CA ASN A 73 -9.80 -8.74 26.38
C ASN A 73 -11.31 -8.96 26.52
N THR A 74 -12.13 -8.26 25.76
CA THR A 74 -13.60 -8.35 25.85
C THR A 74 -14.23 -9.00 24.63
N THR A 75 -13.47 -9.14 23.54
CA THR A 75 -13.94 -9.73 22.27
C THR A 75 -13.94 -11.26 22.38
N ARG A 76 -15.07 -11.89 22.00
CA ARG A 76 -15.22 -13.34 21.99
C ARG A 76 -14.53 -13.97 20.80
N GLU A 77 -14.12 -15.24 20.91
CA GLU A 77 -13.40 -16.03 19.90
C GLU A 77 -12.03 -15.41 19.50
N CYS A 78 -11.48 -14.54 20.37
CA CYS A 78 -10.20 -13.91 20.16
C CYS A 78 -9.09 -14.82 20.68
N ASP A 79 -8.29 -15.41 19.78
CA ASP A 79 -7.21 -16.35 20.08
C ASP A 79 -5.80 -15.71 20.10
N PHE A 80 -5.73 -14.38 20.10
CA PHE A 80 -4.50 -13.60 20.20
C PHE A 80 -4.54 -12.61 21.39
N LYS A 81 -3.36 -12.19 21.85
CA LYS A 81 -3.22 -11.28 23.00
C LYS A 81 -3.02 -9.82 22.59
N ASN A 82 -2.48 -9.61 21.43
CA ASN A 82 -2.24 -8.29 20.82
C ASN A 82 -2.31 -8.41 19.29
N PHE A 83 -2.45 -7.29 18.63
CA PHE A 83 -2.47 -7.19 17.18
C PHE A 83 -1.45 -6.14 16.69
N ASP A 84 -1.04 -6.27 15.42
CA ASP A 84 0.03 -5.47 14.84
C ASP A 84 -0.49 -4.27 14.07
N SER A 85 -1.65 -4.42 13.41
CA SER A 85 -2.30 -3.35 12.64
C SER A 85 -3.78 -3.65 12.40
N TYR A 86 -4.50 -2.65 11.87
CA TYR A 86 -5.89 -2.79 11.49
C TYR A 86 -6.25 -1.84 10.34
N GLN A 87 -7.34 -2.17 9.64
CA GLN A 87 -7.95 -1.30 8.66
C GLN A 87 -9.48 -1.43 8.71
N PHE A 88 -10.18 -0.35 8.34
CA PHE A 88 -11.62 -0.36 8.18
C PHE A 88 -12.02 -0.92 6.82
N SER A 89 -13.17 -1.60 6.76
CA SER A 89 -13.85 -1.80 5.49
C SER A 89 -14.32 -0.46 4.90
N PRO A 90 -14.46 -0.32 3.58
CA PRO A 90 -14.89 0.94 2.95
C PRO A 90 -16.26 1.43 3.44
N ASP A 91 -17.16 0.52 3.82
CA ASP A 91 -18.46 0.83 4.40
C ASP A 91 -18.40 1.19 5.89
N GLY A 92 -17.21 1.15 6.52
CA GLY A 92 -17.02 1.40 7.95
C GLY A 92 -17.66 0.40 8.89
N GLN A 93 -18.15 -0.76 8.39
CA GLN A 93 -18.90 -1.72 9.19
C GLN A 93 -18.05 -2.87 9.75
N LYS A 94 -16.79 -2.97 9.32
CA LYS A 94 -15.89 -4.04 9.72
C LYS A 94 -14.48 -3.50 9.97
N LEU A 95 -13.75 -4.20 10.83
CA LEU A 95 -12.30 -4.11 10.95
C LEU A 95 -11.66 -5.37 10.39
N LEU A 96 -10.57 -5.21 9.68
CA LEU A 96 -9.64 -6.26 9.36
C LEU A 96 -8.40 -6.06 10.23
N ILE A 97 -8.12 -7.01 11.11
CA ILE A 97 -7.08 -6.95 12.13
C ILE A 97 -5.97 -7.91 11.77
N ALA A 98 -4.72 -7.44 11.74
CA ALA A 98 -3.54 -8.23 11.45
C ALA A 98 -2.78 -8.61 12.73
N THR A 99 -2.38 -9.87 12.80
CA THR A 99 -1.60 -10.43 13.91
C THR A 99 -0.48 -11.31 13.37
N LYS A 100 0.53 -11.59 14.21
CA LYS A 100 1.64 -12.50 13.87
C LYS A 100 2.33 -12.08 12.56
N THR A 101 2.56 -10.79 12.42
CA THR A 101 3.20 -10.22 11.24
C THR A 101 4.64 -10.71 11.10
N THR A 102 4.98 -11.25 9.94
CA THR A 102 6.34 -11.70 9.60
C THR A 102 6.81 -10.96 8.35
N PRO A 103 7.79 -10.06 8.47
CA PRO A 103 8.32 -9.32 7.31
C PRO A 103 8.94 -10.25 6.26
N ILE A 104 8.76 -9.89 4.98
CA ILE A 104 9.37 -10.56 3.82
C ILE A 104 10.50 -9.68 3.29
N TYR A 105 10.18 -8.51 2.74
CA TYR A 105 11.12 -7.50 2.27
C TYR A 105 10.94 -6.19 3.04
N ARG A 106 11.16 -5.04 2.41
CA ARG A 106 11.07 -3.72 3.05
C ARG A 106 9.63 -3.35 3.42
N HIS A 107 8.67 -3.66 2.56
CA HIS A 107 7.26 -3.28 2.72
C HIS A 107 6.37 -4.50 2.94
N SER A 108 6.66 -5.61 2.27
CA SER A 108 5.85 -6.82 2.30
C SER A 108 6.02 -7.64 3.57
N TYR A 109 4.92 -8.25 3.98
CA TYR A 109 4.86 -9.15 5.13
C TYR A 109 3.73 -10.17 4.96
N THR A 110 3.81 -11.27 5.69
CA THR A 110 2.67 -12.15 5.94
C THR A 110 2.08 -11.86 7.31
N ALA A 111 0.76 -12.01 7.45
CA ALA A 111 0.08 -11.94 8.74
C ALA A 111 -1.13 -12.88 8.78
N VAL A 112 -1.60 -13.21 9.98
CA VAL A 112 -2.90 -13.84 10.17
C VAL A 112 -3.93 -12.74 10.37
N HIS A 113 -4.94 -12.71 9.51
CA HIS A 113 -5.96 -11.68 9.55
C HIS A 113 -7.28 -12.18 10.12
N TYR A 114 -7.96 -11.26 10.80
CA TYR A 114 -9.25 -11.48 11.43
C TYR A 114 -10.23 -10.38 11.03
N ILE A 115 -11.51 -10.74 10.96
CA ILE A 115 -12.60 -9.83 10.65
C ILE A 115 -13.41 -9.61 11.93
N TYR A 116 -13.61 -8.34 12.29
CA TYR A 116 -14.42 -7.94 13.42
C TYR A 116 -15.56 -7.03 12.97
N PRO A 117 -16.84 -7.37 13.22
CA PRO A 117 -17.98 -6.56 12.83
C PRO A 117 -18.13 -5.37 13.78
N LEU A 118 -18.34 -4.18 13.20
CA LEU A 118 -18.60 -2.92 13.92
C LEU A 118 -20.09 -2.59 13.99
N LYS A 119 -20.97 -3.46 13.47
CA LYS A 119 -22.42 -3.22 13.43
C LYS A 119 -22.95 -3.02 14.85
N ARG A 120 -23.60 -1.87 15.07
CA ARG A 120 -24.20 -1.48 16.35
C ARG A 120 -25.71 -1.54 16.27
N ASN A 121 -26.35 -1.83 17.42
CA ASN A 121 -27.79 -1.69 17.58
C ASN A 121 -28.18 -0.21 17.80
N ASP A 122 -29.46 0.08 17.89
CA ASP A 122 -30.00 1.43 18.12
C ASP A 122 -29.53 2.07 19.45
N LYS A 123 -28.92 1.29 20.35
CA LYS A 123 -28.33 1.75 21.61
C LYS A 123 -26.83 1.97 21.52
N GLY A 124 -26.26 1.87 20.32
CA GLY A 124 -24.83 2.04 20.08
C GLY A 124 -23.94 0.87 20.56
N VAL A 125 -24.53 -0.26 20.95
CA VAL A 125 -23.80 -1.45 21.39
C VAL A 125 -23.52 -2.35 20.19
N THR A 126 -22.27 -2.84 20.05
CA THR A 126 -21.89 -3.81 19.02
C THR A 126 -22.77 -5.06 19.14
N THR A 127 -23.50 -5.38 18.08
CA THR A 127 -24.52 -6.45 18.10
C THR A 127 -23.89 -7.84 18.13
N ASN A 128 -22.68 -7.98 17.59
CA ASN A 128 -21.95 -9.24 17.59
C ASN A 128 -20.49 -8.98 17.95
N ASN A 129 -20.13 -9.22 19.21
CA ASN A 129 -18.74 -9.05 19.71
C ASN A 129 -17.96 -10.35 19.53
N ILE A 130 -17.90 -10.85 18.29
CA ILE A 130 -17.14 -12.04 17.90
C ILE A 130 -16.20 -11.66 16.79
N ILE A 131 -14.95 -12.13 16.89
CA ILE A 131 -13.96 -11.99 15.83
C ILE A 131 -13.79 -13.33 15.11
N GLU A 132 -13.61 -13.29 13.79
CA GLU A 132 -13.48 -14.49 12.96
C GLU A 132 -12.19 -14.43 12.15
N ARG A 133 -11.54 -15.57 11.94
CA ARG A 133 -10.40 -15.62 11.00
C ARG A 133 -10.85 -15.34 9.58
N LEU A 134 -10.02 -14.60 8.84
CA LEU A 134 -10.23 -14.39 7.40
C LEU A 134 -10.10 -15.71 6.62
N SER A 135 -9.14 -16.54 7.00
CA SER A 135 -8.81 -17.81 6.31
C SER A 135 -8.11 -18.78 7.24
N ASP A 136 -8.45 -20.07 7.13
CA ASP A 136 -7.77 -21.16 7.82
C ASP A 136 -6.57 -21.72 7.03
N GLY A 137 -6.38 -21.30 5.80
CA GLY A 137 -5.32 -21.80 4.91
C GLY A 137 -3.90 -21.27 5.19
N GLY A 138 -3.72 -20.50 6.26
CA GLY A 138 -2.43 -19.94 6.66
C GLY A 138 -2.34 -18.42 6.50
N PRO A 139 -1.16 -17.82 6.77
CA PRO A 139 -0.95 -16.38 6.69
C PRO A 139 -1.21 -15.79 5.30
N GLN A 140 -1.64 -14.54 5.25
CA GLN A 140 -1.99 -13.82 4.04
C GLN A 140 -1.08 -12.62 3.84
N GLN A 141 -0.92 -12.19 2.58
CA GLN A 141 -0.30 -10.94 2.17
C GLN A 141 -1.36 -10.02 1.57
N VAL A 142 -1.23 -8.74 1.80
CA VAL A 142 -1.95 -7.63 1.16
C VAL A 142 -3.47 -7.80 1.04
N PRO A 143 -4.18 -8.18 2.12
CA PRO A 143 -5.63 -8.30 2.05
C PRO A 143 -6.27 -6.95 1.76
N VAL A 144 -7.22 -6.94 0.82
CA VAL A 144 -7.95 -5.74 0.41
C VAL A 144 -9.45 -6.03 0.35
N PHE A 145 -10.25 -5.13 0.93
CA PHE A 145 -11.70 -5.18 0.80
C PHE A 145 -12.16 -4.80 -0.61
N SER A 146 -13.24 -5.41 -1.08
CA SER A 146 -14.02 -4.87 -2.17
C SER A 146 -14.61 -3.50 -1.78
N PRO A 147 -14.89 -2.60 -2.74
CA PRO A 147 -15.48 -1.28 -2.46
C PRO A 147 -16.76 -1.31 -1.61
N ASP A 148 -17.59 -2.34 -1.73
CA ASP A 148 -18.81 -2.53 -0.92
C ASP A 148 -18.56 -3.24 0.44
N GLY A 149 -17.30 -3.60 0.74
CA GLY A 149 -16.95 -4.29 2.00
C GLY A 149 -17.49 -5.70 2.16
N THR A 150 -17.98 -6.35 1.09
CA THR A 150 -18.58 -7.69 1.13
C THR A 150 -17.61 -8.82 0.81
N MET A 151 -16.45 -8.48 0.24
CA MET A 151 -15.41 -9.43 -0.14
C MET A 151 -14.03 -8.94 0.29
N ILE A 152 -13.08 -9.88 0.42
CA ILE A 152 -11.66 -9.59 0.62
C ILE A 152 -10.86 -10.44 -0.36
N ALA A 153 -9.98 -9.80 -1.13
CA ALA A 153 -8.95 -10.49 -1.90
C ALA A 153 -7.61 -10.41 -1.16
N PHE A 154 -6.82 -11.47 -1.21
CA PHE A 154 -5.48 -11.51 -0.63
C PHE A 154 -4.57 -12.45 -1.42
N VAL A 155 -3.27 -12.40 -1.13
CA VAL A 155 -2.30 -13.30 -1.74
C VAL A 155 -1.76 -14.29 -0.70
N ARG A 156 -1.63 -15.55 -1.11
CA ARG A 156 -0.99 -16.63 -0.37
C ARG A 156 -0.24 -17.54 -1.33
N ASN A 157 1.03 -17.82 -1.05
CA ASN A 157 1.88 -18.64 -1.92
C ASN A 157 1.87 -18.17 -3.38
N ASN A 158 2.03 -16.86 -3.62
CA ASN A 158 2.04 -16.21 -4.93
C ASN A 158 0.73 -16.32 -5.73
N ASN A 159 -0.35 -16.77 -5.11
CA ASN A 159 -1.68 -16.88 -5.72
C ASN A 159 -2.70 -15.99 -5.03
N ILE A 160 -3.62 -15.46 -5.82
CA ILE A 160 -4.72 -14.64 -5.34
C ILE A 160 -5.86 -15.55 -4.86
N PHE A 161 -6.41 -15.21 -3.71
CA PHE A 161 -7.61 -15.81 -3.11
C PHE A 161 -8.68 -14.75 -2.90
N LEU A 162 -9.93 -15.16 -2.95
CA LEU A 162 -11.10 -14.32 -2.72
C LEU A 162 -11.97 -14.94 -1.64
N VAL A 163 -12.29 -14.16 -0.61
CA VAL A 163 -13.24 -14.52 0.46
C VAL A 163 -14.52 -13.71 0.30
N LYS A 164 -15.68 -14.38 0.27
CA LYS A 164 -17.01 -13.77 0.26
C LYS A 164 -17.58 -13.79 1.67
N LEU A 165 -17.61 -12.62 2.32
CA LEU A 165 -17.95 -12.47 3.74
C LEU A 165 -19.42 -12.78 4.05
N LEU A 166 -20.33 -12.53 3.10
CA LEU A 166 -21.76 -12.80 3.27
C LEU A 166 -22.13 -14.29 3.27
N TYR A 167 -21.21 -15.16 2.88
CA TYR A 167 -21.43 -16.60 2.72
C TYR A 167 -20.55 -17.42 3.67
N GLY A 168 -20.48 -17.00 4.94
CA GLY A 168 -19.69 -17.70 5.95
C GLY A 168 -18.20 -17.71 5.64
N ASN A 169 -17.67 -16.57 5.15
CA ASN A 169 -16.26 -16.41 4.78
C ASN A 169 -15.78 -17.46 3.78
N SER A 170 -16.62 -17.78 2.76
CA SER A 170 -16.24 -18.77 1.75
C SER A 170 -15.05 -18.32 0.92
N GLU A 171 -13.96 -19.08 0.99
CA GLU A 171 -12.72 -18.84 0.27
C GLU A 171 -12.72 -19.56 -1.08
N SER A 172 -12.23 -18.90 -2.13
CA SER A 172 -11.96 -19.48 -3.44
C SER A 172 -10.61 -19.02 -3.96
N GLN A 173 -9.90 -19.89 -4.68
CA GLN A 173 -8.65 -19.55 -5.35
C GLN A 173 -8.92 -18.92 -6.70
N VAL A 174 -8.27 -17.79 -7.00
CA VAL A 174 -8.44 -17.01 -8.24
C VAL A 174 -7.36 -17.35 -9.27
N THR A 175 -6.11 -17.53 -8.81
CA THR A 175 -4.97 -17.91 -9.66
C THR A 175 -4.32 -19.18 -9.15
N GLU A 176 -3.76 -20.00 -10.05
CA GLU A 176 -3.19 -21.33 -9.72
C GLU A 176 -1.73 -21.49 -10.19
N ASP A 177 -1.22 -20.56 -11.00
CA ASP A 177 0.12 -20.63 -11.58
C ASP A 177 1.22 -20.01 -10.71
N GLY A 178 0.86 -19.45 -9.56
CA GLY A 178 1.81 -18.86 -8.61
C GLY A 178 2.76 -19.90 -8.03
N LYS A 179 4.06 -19.60 -8.11
CA LYS A 179 5.13 -20.47 -7.63
C LYS A 179 6.35 -19.65 -7.23
N GLN A 180 6.92 -19.96 -6.08
CA GLN A 180 8.12 -19.29 -5.57
C GLN A 180 9.26 -19.31 -6.60
N ASN A 181 9.93 -18.19 -6.79
CA ASN A 181 11.02 -17.97 -7.75
C ASN A 181 10.63 -18.27 -9.21
N SER A 182 9.37 -18.13 -9.55
CA SER A 182 8.85 -18.39 -10.92
C SER A 182 7.74 -17.43 -11.30
N VAL A 183 6.56 -17.55 -10.69
CA VAL A 183 5.39 -16.73 -11.02
C VAL A 183 4.78 -16.14 -9.76
N ILE A 184 4.47 -14.86 -9.81
CA ILE A 184 3.84 -14.12 -8.73
C ILE A 184 2.58 -13.43 -9.26
N ASN A 185 1.46 -13.52 -8.54
CA ASN A 185 0.20 -12.90 -8.88
C ASN A 185 -0.25 -11.94 -7.77
N GLY A 186 -0.52 -10.68 -8.11
CA GLY A 186 -1.17 -9.72 -7.22
C GLY A 186 -0.30 -9.07 -6.14
N ILE A 187 0.98 -9.44 -6.08
CA ILE A 187 2.04 -8.78 -5.30
C ILE A 187 3.25 -8.58 -6.20
N PRO A 188 4.12 -7.58 -5.95
CA PRO A 188 5.31 -7.35 -6.74
C PRO A 188 6.40 -8.39 -6.48
N ASP A 189 7.35 -8.49 -7.42
CA ASP A 189 8.65 -9.09 -7.18
C ASP A 189 9.54 -8.15 -6.34
N TRP A 190 10.75 -8.60 -5.99
CA TRP A 190 11.67 -7.81 -5.17
C TRP A 190 12.02 -6.45 -5.78
N VAL A 191 12.26 -6.38 -7.10
CA VAL A 191 12.62 -5.11 -7.80
C VAL A 191 11.51 -4.10 -7.73
N TYR A 192 10.28 -4.52 -8.01
CA TYR A 192 9.13 -3.62 -8.00
C TYR A 192 8.78 -3.16 -6.59
N GLU A 193 8.93 -4.01 -5.59
CA GLU A 193 8.74 -3.61 -4.20
C GLU A 193 9.80 -2.60 -3.76
N GLU A 194 11.07 -2.87 -4.06
CA GLU A 194 12.19 -2.03 -3.60
C GLU A 194 12.28 -0.72 -4.36
N GLU A 195 12.10 -0.73 -5.70
CA GLU A 195 12.34 0.43 -6.57
C GLU A 195 11.07 1.28 -6.78
N PHE A 196 9.90 0.66 -6.85
CA PHE A 196 8.63 1.39 -7.01
C PHE A 196 7.83 1.52 -5.71
N GLY A 197 8.31 0.98 -4.58
CA GLY A 197 7.82 1.25 -3.24
C GLY A 197 6.41 0.75 -2.95
N PHE A 198 5.98 -0.39 -3.50
CA PHE A 198 4.65 -0.96 -3.22
C PHE A 198 4.70 -2.47 -2.95
N ASP A 199 3.72 -2.97 -2.23
CA ASP A 199 3.58 -4.37 -1.85
C ASP A 199 2.31 -5.04 -2.41
N ARG A 200 1.39 -4.25 -2.99
CA ARG A 200 0.12 -4.74 -3.53
C ARG A 200 -0.04 -4.41 -5.01
N ALA A 201 -0.21 -5.45 -5.83
CA ALA A 201 -0.39 -5.37 -7.28
C ALA A 201 -1.76 -5.92 -7.71
N LEU A 202 -2.81 -5.71 -6.92
CA LEU A 202 -4.19 -6.09 -7.22
C LEU A 202 -5.18 -5.01 -6.79
N GLU A 203 -6.28 -4.89 -7.55
CA GLU A 203 -7.34 -3.89 -7.34
C GLU A 203 -8.71 -4.48 -7.66
N PHE A 204 -9.74 -4.12 -6.86
CA PHE A 204 -11.14 -4.38 -7.22
C PHE A 204 -11.69 -3.29 -8.15
N SER A 205 -12.57 -3.66 -9.06
CA SER A 205 -13.37 -2.67 -9.80
C SER A 205 -14.39 -1.97 -8.90
N ALA A 206 -14.76 -0.73 -9.26
CA ALA A 206 -15.69 0.08 -8.47
C ALA A 206 -17.08 -0.57 -8.28
N ASP A 207 -17.49 -1.46 -9.20
CA ASP A 207 -18.75 -2.22 -9.15
C ASP A 207 -18.62 -3.60 -8.48
N ASN A 208 -17.47 -3.92 -7.88
CA ASN A 208 -17.16 -5.19 -7.20
C ASN A 208 -17.24 -6.45 -8.09
N THR A 209 -17.20 -6.31 -9.42
CA THR A 209 -17.36 -7.44 -10.33
C THR A 209 -16.07 -8.03 -10.85
N LEU A 210 -14.98 -7.26 -10.78
CA LEU A 210 -13.67 -7.63 -11.31
C LEU A 210 -12.56 -7.47 -10.28
N ILE A 211 -11.51 -8.28 -10.42
CA ILE A 211 -10.20 -8.08 -9.81
C ILE A 211 -9.19 -7.90 -10.94
N ALA A 212 -8.50 -6.75 -10.97
CA ALA A 212 -7.34 -6.55 -11.83
C ALA A 212 -6.07 -6.83 -11.03
N PHE A 213 -5.06 -7.42 -11.67
CA PHE A 213 -3.78 -7.69 -11.01
C PHE A 213 -2.62 -7.70 -12.01
N ILE A 214 -1.43 -7.44 -11.51
CA ILE A 214 -0.19 -7.64 -12.25
C ILE A 214 0.31 -9.06 -11.97
N ARG A 215 0.67 -9.77 -13.03
CA ARG A 215 1.37 -11.05 -12.99
C ARG A 215 2.82 -10.81 -13.35
N PHE A 216 3.72 -11.32 -12.52
CA PHE A 216 5.16 -11.26 -12.70
C PHE A 216 5.68 -12.66 -13.02
N ASP A 217 6.40 -12.81 -14.12
CA ASP A 217 7.15 -14.02 -14.44
C ASP A 217 8.63 -13.76 -14.22
N GLU A 218 9.13 -14.19 -13.07
CA GLU A 218 10.53 -14.03 -12.66
C GLU A 218 11.39 -15.27 -12.96
N SER A 219 10.88 -16.20 -13.78
CA SER A 219 11.59 -17.46 -14.06
C SER A 219 12.99 -17.26 -14.68
N GLU A 220 13.13 -16.24 -15.54
CA GLU A 220 14.40 -15.89 -16.19
C GLU A 220 15.26 -14.91 -15.37
N VAL A 221 14.74 -14.36 -14.26
CA VAL A 221 15.51 -13.48 -13.38
C VAL A 221 16.57 -14.29 -12.64
N PRO A 222 17.85 -13.83 -12.60
CA PRO A 222 18.89 -14.53 -11.85
C PRO A 222 18.60 -14.58 -10.37
N SER A 223 18.99 -15.67 -9.72
CA SER A 223 18.90 -15.82 -8.27
C SER A 223 20.18 -15.35 -7.60
N TYR A 224 20.03 -14.82 -6.39
CA TYR A 224 21.12 -14.47 -5.49
C TYR A 224 20.91 -15.12 -4.14
N SER A 225 21.97 -15.71 -3.56
CA SER A 225 21.95 -16.34 -2.25
C SER A 225 22.67 -15.48 -1.22
N PHE A 226 22.02 -15.24 -0.10
CA PHE A 226 22.61 -14.56 1.05
C PHE A 226 22.92 -15.59 2.14
N PRO A 227 24.13 -15.57 2.72
CA PRO A 227 24.42 -16.39 3.88
C PRO A 227 23.60 -15.90 5.08
N VAL A 228 22.99 -16.83 5.80
CA VAL A 228 22.25 -16.58 7.04
C VAL A 228 23.00 -17.30 8.16
N PHE A 229 23.45 -16.53 9.15
CA PHE A 229 24.19 -17.05 10.30
C PHE A 229 23.23 -17.42 11.43
N ALA A 230 23.51 -18.51 12.13
CA ALA A 230 22.71 -18.96 13.26
C ALA A 230 22.49 -17.83 14.28
N GLY A 231 21.24 -17.65 14.75
CA GLY A 231 20.89 -16.66 15.74
C GLY A 231 20.74 -15.22 15.21
N GLN A 232 21.09 -14.93 13.96
CA GLN A 232 20.98 -13.57 13.39
C GLN A 232 19.68 -13.30 12.65
N ALA A 233 18.99 -14.34 12.20
CA ALA A 233 17.76 -14.20 11.44
C ALA A 233 16.67 -15.11 11.97
N PRO A 234 15.96 -14.72 13.02
CA PRO A 234 14.84 -15.49 13.57
C PRO A 234 13.66 -15.62 12.61
N ARG A 235 13.71 -14.97 11.44
CA ARG A 235 12.64 -14.98 10.43
C ARG A 235 12.53 -16.27 9.64
N ILE A 236 13.58 -17.11 9.65
CA ILE A 236 13.61 -18.39 8.94
C ILE A 236 13.85 -19.46 9.99
N ASP A 237 12.78 -20.10 10.48
CA ASP A 237 12.85 -21.11 11.53
C ASP A 237 13.81 -22.25 11.20
N ALA A 238 13.89 -22.65 9.93
CA ALA A 238 14.83 -23.67 9.47
C ALA A 238 16.32 -23.31 9.67
N LEU A 239 16.64 -22.00 9.78
CA LEU A 239 18.00 -21.49 9.96
C LEU A 239 18.25 -20.93 11.37
N LYS A 240 17.33 -21.18 12.31
CA LYS A 240 17.42 -20.69 13.68
C LYS A 240 18.66 -21.21 14.43
N ASP A 241 18.94 -22.48 14.29
CA ASP A 241 19.99 -23.16 15.05
C ASP A 241 21.25 -23.42 14.21
N TYR A 242 21.12 -23.50 12.90
CA TYR A 242 22.23 -23.76 11.98
C TYR A 242 22.30 -22.72 10.88
N PRO A 243 23.51 -22.30 10.45
CA PRO A 243 23.64 -21.38 9.32
C PRO A 243 23.19 -22.05 8.02
N GLY A 244 22.79 -21.22 7.05
CA GLY A 244 22.38 -21.66 5.73
C GLY A 244 22.36 -20.49 4.75
N GLU A 245 21.56 -20.62 3.71
CA GLU A 245 21.41 -19.60 2.66
C GLU A 245 19.93 -19.25 2.47
N TYR A 246 19.69 -17.96 2.23
CA TYR A 246 18.40 -17.46 1.76
C TYR A 246 18.54 -17.00 0.33
N THR A 247 17.81 -17.65 -0.58
CA THR A 247 17.90 -17.43 -2.02
C THR A 247 16.59 -16.85 -2.54
N TYR A 248 16.68 -15.75 -3.29
CA TYR A 248 15.55 -15.16 -4.01
C TYR A 248 16.00 -14.56 -5.34
N LYS A 249 15.03 -14.18 -6.19
CA LYS A 249 15.30 -13.56 -7.48
C LYS A 249 15.82 -12.15 -7.28
N TYR A 250 16.99 -11.84 -7.84
CA TYR A 250 17.69 -10.57 -7.66
C TYR A 250 18.43 -10.19 -8.93
N PRO A 251 17.84 -9.40 -9.82
CA PRO A 251 18.51 -8.96 -11.03
C PRO A 251 19.55 -7.88 -10.68
N LYS A 252 20.79 -8.11 -11.05
CA LYS A 252 21.81 -7.05 -11.04
C LYS A 252 21.65 -6.15 -12.27
N ALA A 253 22.27 -4.96 -12.23
CA ALA A 253 22.27 -4.04 -13.36
C ALA A 253 22.67 -4.75 -14.68
N GLY A 254 21.88 -4.55 -15.73
CA GLY A 254 22.08 -5.18 -17.04
C GLY A 254 21.48 -6.60 -17.20
N TYR A 255 20.99 -7.20 -16.14
CA TYR A 255 20.30 -8.50 -16.21
C TYR A 255 18.78 -8.33 -16.47
N PRO A 256 18.09 -9.40 -16.95
CA PRO A 256 16.65 -9.34 -17.19
C PRO A 256 15.87 -9.16 -15.89
N ASN A 257 14.81 -8.35 -15.96
CA ASN A 257 13.77 -8.25 -14.95
C ASN A 257 12.65 -9.25 -15.24
N SER A 258 11.68 -9.36 -14.32
CA SER A 258 10.46 -10.12 -14.53
C SER A 258 9.72 -9.64 -15.78
N LYS A 259 9.15 -10.57 -16.53
CA LYS A 259 8.16 -10.27 -17.57
C LYS A 259 6.83 -10.00 -16.89
N VAL A 260 6.20 -8.87 -17.22
CA VAL A 260 4.99 -8.42 -16.53
C VAL A 260 3.82 -8.29 -17.48
N GLU A 261 2.63 -8.63 -16.99
CA GLU A 261 1.37 -8.45 -17.70
C GLU A 261 0.24 -8.09 -16.75
N VAL A 262 -0.76 -7.36 -17.25
CA VAL A 262 -1.96 -7.05 -16.49
C VAL A 262 -3.06 -8.04 -16.86
N ARG A 263 -3.67 -8.62 -15.84
CA ARG A 263 -4.82 -9.53 -15.98
C ARG A 263 -6.03 -9.01 -15.22
N THR A 264 -7.21 -9.39 -15.68
CA THR A 264 -8.49 -9.17 -15.00
C THR A 264 -9.23 -10.48 -14.82
N TYR A 265 -9.77 -10.68 -13.64
CA TYR A 265 -10.61 -11.83 -13.28
C TYR A 265 -12.04 -11.36 -13.04
N ASP A 266 -12.98 -11.98 -13.73
CA ASP A 266 -14.41 -11.74 -13.56
C ASP A 266 -14.95 -12.68 -12.47
N ILE A 267 -15.42 -12.08 -11.36
CA ILE A 267 -15.81 -12.80 -10.14
C ILE A 267 -17.03 -13.69 -10.36
N LYS A 268 -17.91 -13.31 -11.29
CA LYS A 268 -19.13 -14.07 -11.57
C LYS A 268 -18.90 -15.22 -12.53
N SER A 269 -18.17 -14.97 -13.62
CA SER A 269 -17.94 -15.98 -14.67
C SER A 269 -16.68 -16.82 -14.43
N HIS A 270 -15.83 -16.43 -13.48
CA HIS A 270 -14.52 -17.06 -13.21
C HIS A 270 -13.56 -17.05 -14.41
N VAL A 271 -13.69 -16.03 -15.28
CA VAL A 271 -12.87 -15.89 -16.48
C VAL A 271 -11.74 -14.89 -16.23
N THR A 272 -10.50 -15.32 -16.46
CA THR A 272 -9.33 -14.44 -16.47
C THR A 272 -9.01 -13.99 -17.91
N ARG A 273 -8.68 -12.70 -18.07
CA ARG A 273 -8.29 -12.09 -19.35
C ARG A 273 -6.98 -11.33 -19.19
N THR A 274 -6.10 -11.42 -20.21
CA THR A 274 -4.88 -10.62 -20.27
C THR A 274 -5.11 -9.36 -21.09
N MET A 275 -4.69 -8.21 -20.57
CA MET A 275 -4.81 -6.92 -21.26
C MET A 275 -3.86 -6.87 -22.46
N LYS A 276 -4.34 -6.35 -23.60
CA LYS A 276 -3.54 -6.13 -24.82
C LYS A 276 -2.75 -4.84 -24.71
N LEU A 277 -1.86 -4.80 -23.71
CA LEU A 277 -1.03 -3.64 -23.41
C LEU A 277 0.17 -3.59 -24.37
N PRO A 278 0.42 -2.47 -25.06
CA PRO A 278 1.62 -2.30 -25.90
C PRO A 278 2.83 -1.93 -25.04
N LEU A 279 3.28 -2.87 -24.22
CA LEU A 279 4.43 -2.72 -23.35
C LEU A 279 5.71 -3.15 -24.09
N ASP A 280 6.80 -2.39 -23.92
CA ASP A 280 8.13 -2.81 -24.37
C ASP A 280 8.52 -4.12 -23.66
N ALA A 281 9.30 -4.98 -24.33
CA ALA A 281 9.62 -6.33 -23.81
C ALA A 281 10.31 -6.34 -22.44
N ASP A 282 11.00 -5.24 -22.10
CA ASP A 282 11.70 -4.99 -20.83
C ASP A 282 11.12 -3.77 -20.07
N GLY A 283 9.91 -3.33 -20.44
CA GLY A 283 9.20 -2.24 -19.79
C GLY A 283 8.63 -2.63 -18.44
N TYR A 284 8.23 -1.63 -17.67
CA TYR A 284 7.67 -1.78 -16.33
C TYR A 284 6.18 -1.41 -16.29
N ILE A 285 5.47 -1.98 -15.32
CA ILE A 285 4.10 -1.62 -14.94
C ILE A 285 4.10 -1.22 -13.45
N PRO A 286 4.54 0.02 -13.12
CA PRO A 286 4.69 0.45 -11.72
C PRO A 286 3.38 0.45 -10.93
N ARG A 287 2.22 0.73 -11.56
CA ARG A 287 0.90 0.75 -10.90
C ARG A 287 -0.22 0.39 -11.84
N ILE A 288 -1.27 -0.16 -11.26
CA ILE A 288 -2.61 -0.26 -11.87
C ILE A 288 -3.62 0.34 -10.89
N ARG A 289 -4.67 0.97 -11.39
CA ARG A 289 -5.77 1.54 -10.60
C ARG A 289 -7.07 1.42 -11.37
N PHE A 290 -8.13 0.95 -10.74
CA PHE A 290 -9.46 1.21 -11.30
C PHE A 290 -9.81 2.69 -11.14
N THR A 291 -10.40 3.26 -12.17
CA THR A 291 -11.00 4.60 -12.08
C THR A 291 -12.36 4.51 -11.37
N LYS A 292 -13.07 5.62 -11.23
CA LYS A 292 -14.46 5.61 -10.75
C LYS A 292 -15.42 4.89 -11.69
N ASP A 293 -15.03 4.68 -12.96
CA ASP A 293 -15.73 3.86 -13.94
C ASP A 293 -15.16 2.44 -13.94
N ALA A 294 -15.95 1.45 -13.56
CA ALA A 294 -15.57 0.04 -13.51
C ALA A 294 -15.13 -0.54 -14.87
N ASN A 295 -15.43 0.14 -15.99
CA ASN A 295 -15.00 -0.24 -17.33
C ASN A 295 -13.67 0.42 -17.74
N LYS A 296 -13.02 1.16 -16.83
CA LYS A 296 -11.73 1.80 -17.11
C LYS A 296 -10.71 1.44 -16.04
N LEU A 297 -9.79 0.57 -16.41
CA LEU A 297 -8.59 0.25 -15.65
C LEU A 297 -7.45 1.15 -16.14
N ALA A 298 -6.93 2.00 -15.28
CA ALA A 298 -5.72 2.76 -15.53
C ALA A 298 -4.51 1.85 -15.35
N ILE A 299 -3.66 1.79 -16.38
CA ILE A 299 -2.40 1.05 -16.37
C ILE A 299 -1.28 2.05 -16.62
N MET A 300 -0.36 2.14 -15.69
CA MET A 300 0.81 3.01 -15.76
C MET A 300 1.99 2.18 -16.23
N THR A 301 2.70 2.65 -17.26
CA THR A 301 3.89 1.96 -17.77
C THR A 301 5.08 2.88 -17.81
N LEU A 302 6.26 2.29 -17.72
CA LEU A 302 7.52 2.98 -17.79
C LEU A 302 8.47 2.16 -18.70
N ASN A 303 9.20 2.80 -19.59
CA ASN A 303 10.21 2.10 -20.38
C ASN A 303 11.44 1.74 -19.52
N ARG A 304 12.33 0.90 -20.02
CA ARG A 304 13.53 0.45 -19.28
C ARG A 304 14.46 1.59 -18.85
N HIS A 305 14.57 2.64 -19.66
CA HIS A 305 15.36 3.82 -19.34
C HIS A 305 14.70 4.76 -18.31
N GLN A 306 13.43 4.52 -18.00
CA GLN A 306 12.64 5.29 -17.03
C GLN A 306 12.51 6.77 -17.40
N ASP A 307 12.57 7.10 -18.68
CA ASP A 307 12.44 8.45 -19.22
C ASP A 307 11.14 8.67 -20.01
N ARG A 308 10.31 7.60 -20.18
CA ARG A 308 9.00 7.65 -20.84
C ARG A 308 7.94 6.94 -20.00
N PHE A 309 7.00 7.73 -19.51
CA PHE A 309 5.81 7.30 -18.80
C PHE A 309 4.61 7.33 -19.73
N ASP A 310 3.85 6.24 -19.80
CA ASP A 310 2.59 6.15 -20.51
C ASP A 310 1.46 5.75 -19.56
N LEU A 311 0.35 6.49 -19.62
CA LEU A 311 -0.91 6.14 -18.96
C LEU A 311 -1.88 5.58 -19.99
N TYR A 312 -2.31 4.34 -19.80
CA TYR A 312 -3.33 3.69 -20.60
C TYR A 312 -4.64 3.56 -19.82
N PHE A 313 -5.77 3.73 -20.51
CA PHE A 313 -7.05 3.21 -20.04
C PHE A 313 -7.37 1.94 -20.80
N ALA A 314 -7.54 0.86 -20.04
CA ALA A 314 -7.91 -0.45 -20.55
C ALA A 314 -9.39 -0.74 -20.24
N ASP A 315 -10.11 -1.30 -21.20
CA ASP A 315 -11.39 -1.94 -20.95
C ASP A 315 -11.12 -3.35 -20.41
N PRO A 316 -11.45 -3.63 -19.15
CA PRO A 316 -11.09 -4.89 -18.50
C PRO A 316 -11.82 -6.11 -19.05
N ARG A 317 -12.87 -5.91 -19.87
CA ARG A 317 -13.65 -7.00 -20.48
C ARG A 317 -13.25 -7.25 -21.92
N SER A 318 -13.08 -6.23 -22.76
CA SER A 318 -12.60 -6.36 -24.14
C SER A 318 -11.08 -6.49 -24.23
N THR A 319 -10.36 -6.17 -23.17
CA THR A 319 -8.88 -6.19 -23.07
C THR A 319 -8.14 -5.11 -23.89
N LEU A 320 -8.86 -4.23 -24.55
CA LEU A 320 -8.26 -3.17 -25.36
C LEU A 320 -7.71 -2.06 -24.47
N CYS A 321 -6.49 -1.61 -24.79
CA CYS A 321 -5.81 -0.52 -24.10
C CYS A 321 -5.69 0.68 -25.02
N LYS A 322 -6.06 1.88 -24.52
CA LYS A 322 -5.93 3.15 -25.22
C LYS A 322 -4.94 4.03 -24.47
N LEU A 323 -3.92 4.54 -25.19
CA LEU A 323 -3.00 5.55 -24.64
C LEU A 323 -3.76 6.84 -24.39
N MET A 324 -3.70 7.34 -23.16
CA MET A 324 -4.37 8.57 -22.73
C MET A 324 -3.39 9.71 -22.59
N LEU A 325 -2.18 9.42 -22.10
CA LEU A 325 -1.16 10.41 -21.84
C LEU A 325 0.22 9.78 -22.00
N ARG A 326 1.16 10.55 -22.55
CA ARG A 326 2.59 10.28 -22.50
C ARG A 326 3.30 11.46 -21.85
N ASP A 327 4.19 11.17 -20.90
CA ASP A 327 5.12 12.12 -20.33
C ASP A 327 6.56 11.64 -20.56
N GLU A 328 7.44 12.54 -20.98
CA GLU A 328 8.82 12.21 -21.30
C GLU A 328 9.74 13.18 -20.58
N SER A 329 10.88 12.67 -20.13
CA SER A 329 11.91 13.46 -19.46
C SER A 329 13.25 13.27 -20.16
N PRO A 330 14.07 14.32 -20.34
CA PRO A 330 15.42 14.16 -20.87
C PRO A 330 16.38 13.49 -19.87
N TYR A 331 15.92 13.19 -18.65
CA TYR A 331 16.68 12.56 -17.59
C TYR A 331 16.04 11.23 -17.20
N TYR A 332 15.12 11.27 -16.23
CA TYR A 332 14.28 10.14 -15.83
C TYR A 332 12.99 10.66 -15.15
N ILE A 333 12.01 9.79 -14.99
CA ILE A 333 10.73 10.09 -14.35
C ILE A 333 10.77 9.54 -12.93
N LYS A 334 10.45 10.38 -11.93
CA LYS A 334 10.45 10.01 -10.53
C LYS A 334 9.30 9.06 -10.20
N GLU A 335 9.53 8.13 -9.28
CA GLU A 335 8.57 7.11 -8.87
C GLU A 335 7.35 7.69 -8.15
N ASN A 336 7.51 8.82 -7.44
CA ASN A 336 6.41 9.43 -6.68
C ASN A 336 5.21 9.84 -7.52
N ILE A 337 5.36 9.98 -8.85
CA ILE A 337 4.23 10.32 -9.72
C ILE A 337 3.14 9.26 -9.70
N PHE A 338 3.50 7.97 -9.56
CA PHE A 338 2.55 6.86 -9.67
C PHE A 338 1.53 6.84 -8.54
N ASP A 339 1.89 7.27 -7.33
CA ASP A 339 1.00 7.33 -6.17
C ASP A 339 0.19 8.64 -6.11
N ASN A 340 0.60 9.65 -6.88
CA ASN A 340 -0.03 10.96 -6.95
C ASN A 340 -1.05 11.11 -8.10
N ILE A 341 -1.28 10.05 -8.89
CA ILE A 341 -2.34 10.03 -9.88
C ILE A 341 -3.65 9.63 -9.18
N GLN A 342 -4.58 10.56 -9.07
CA GLN A 342 -5.91 10.35 -8.52
C GLN A 342 -6.98 10.50 -9.61
N PHE A 343 -7.97 9.61 -9.60
CA PHE A 343 -9.06 9.58 -10.58
C PHE A 343 -10.37 10.06 -9.97
N TYR A 344 -10.99 11.03 -10.63
CA TYR A 344 -12.30 11.57 -10.35
C TYR A 344 -13.27 11.18 -11.48
N PRO A 345 -14.59 11.40 -11.36
CA PRO A 345 -15.53 11.02 -12.41
C PRO A 345 -15.17 11.57 -13.80
N GLU A 346 -14.79 12.85 -13.88
CA GLU A 346 -14.51 13.56 -15.13
C GLU A 346 -13.03 13.90 -15.34
N TYR A 347 -12.17 13.71 -14.32
CA TYR A 347 -10.81 14.23 -14.29
C TYR A 347 -9.81 13.24 -13.70
N PHE A 348 -8.53 13.51 -13.96
CA PHE A 348 -7.42 12.90 -13.18
C PHE A 348 -6.28 13.89 -12.98
N SER A 349 -5.53 13.68 -11.90
CA SER A 349 -4.33 14.45 -11.57
C SER A 349 -3.07 13.80 -12.14
N LEU A 350 -2.02 14.59 -12.36
CA LEU A 350 -0.67 14.13 -12.67
C LEU A 350 0.34 15.10 -12.06
N LEU A 351 1.33 14.61 -11.34
CA LEU A 351 2.55 15.36 -11.07
C LEU A 351 3.54 15.16 -12.22
N SER A 352 4.16 16.23 -12.69
CA SER A 352 5.15 16.16 -13.79
C SER A 352 6.21 17.24 -13.63
N GLU A 353 7.46 16.90 -13.97
CA GLU A 353 8.61 17.81 -13.95
C GLU A 353 8.89 18.42 -15.34
N ARG A 354 7.98 18.28 -16.31
CA ARG A 354 8.13 18.75 -17.71
C ARG A 354 8.52 20.22 -17.86
N ASP A 355 8.22 21.04 -16.85
CA ASP A 355 8.55 22.47 -16.81
C ASP A 355 9.70 22.79 -15.83
N GLY A 356 10.50 21.78 -15.42
CA GLY A 356 11.70 21.92 -14.60
C GLY A 356 11.49 21.79 -13.09
N TYR A 357 10.23 21.85 -12.61
CA TYR A 357 9.83 21.56 -11.22
C TYR A 357 8.61 20.63 -11.23
N SER A 358 8.48 19.81 -10.20
CA SER A 358 7.29 18.98 -10.03
C SER A 358 6.07 19.85 -9.79
N HIS A 359 5.13 19.85 -10.73
CA HIS A 359 3.88 20.60 -10.66
C HIS A 359 2.68 19.70 -10.87
N LEU A 360 1.53 20.14 -10.34
CA LEU A 360 0.25 19.47 -10.49
C LEU A 360 -0.43 19.89 -11.79
N TYR A 361 -0.76 18.91 -12.62
CA TYR A 361 -1.51 19.04 -13.87
C TYR A 361 -2.85 18.34 -13.74
N TRP A 362 -3.89 18.93 -14.32
CA TRP A 362 -5.27 18.46 -14.29
C TRP A 362 -5.74 18.11 -15.68
N TYR A 363 -6.15 16.87 -15.86
CA TYR A 363 -6.57 16.31 -17.15
C TYR A 363 -8.02 15.86 -17.11
N SER A 364 -8.73 15.97 -18.27
CA SER A 364 -9.99 15.27 -18.46
C SER A 364 -9.79 13.76 -18.57
N MET A 365 -10.83 12.98 -18.28
CA MET A 365 -10.83 11.53 -18.52
C MET A 365 -10.68 11.16 -20.00
N GLY A 366 -10.73 12.13 -20.92
CA GLY A 366 -10.40 11.98 -22.34
C GLY A 366 -8.89 12.12 -22.65
N GLY A 367 -8.05 12.48 -21.68
CA GLY A 367 -6.61 12.68 -21.84
C GLY A 367 -6.21 14.10 -22.24
N ASN A 368 -7.14 15.05 -22.26
CA ASN A 368 -6.83 16.45 -22.60
C ASN A 368 -6.39 17.22 -21.35
N LEU A 369 -5.28 17.93 -21.44
CA LEU A 369 -4.84 18.87 -20.41
C LEU A 369 -5.87 20.00 -20.25
N ILE A 370 -6.42 20.17 -19.04
CA ILE A 370 -7.36 21.24 -18.71
C ILE A 370 -6.59 22.43 -18.16
N LYS A 371 -5.72 22.20 -17.17
CA LYS A 371 -4.90 23.27 -16.60
C LYS A 371 -3.64 22.74 -15.91
N LYS A 372 -2.61 23.56 -15.86
CA LYS A 372 -1.52 23.47 -14.89
C LYS A 372 -2.01 24.12 -13.60
N VAL A 373 -2.18 23.35 -12.54
CA VAL A 373 -2.76 23.83 -11.28
C VAL A 373 -1.77 24.67 -10.49
N THR A 374 -0.52 24.20 -10.39
CA THR A 374 0.55 24.89 -9.65
C THR A 374 1.63 25.42 -10.59
N ASN A 375 2.26 26.53 -10.22
CA ASN A 375 3.31 27.17 -11.02
C ASN A 375 4.28 27.93 -10.11
N GLY A 376 5.57 27.98 -10.48
CA GLY A 376 6.59 28.70 -9.72
C GLY A 376 7.89 27.93 -9.58
N LYS A 377 8.82 28.48 -8.78
CA LYS A 377 10.11 27.85 -8.48
C LYS A 377 10.04 27.05 -7.17
N PHE A 378 9.17 26.04 -7.13
CA PHE A 378 8.99 25.11 -6.03
C PHE A 378 8.51 23.77 -6.57
N GLU A 379 8.64 22.72 -5.78
CA GLU A 379 8.16 21.38 -6.10
C GLU A 379 6.90 21.06 -5.28
N VAL A 380 5.91 20.50 -5.92
CA VAL A 380 4.82 19.76 -5.27
C VAL A 380 5.35 18.36 -4.97
N LYS A 381 5.34 17.97 -3.68
CA LYS A 381 5.81 16.66 -3.24
C LYS A 381 4.71 15.62 -3.37
N ASP A 382 3.52 15.95 -2.88
CA ASP A 382 2.38 15.06 -2.86
C ASP A 382 1.11 15.82 -3.24
N PHE A 383 0.20 15.14 -3.91
CA PHE A 383 -1.15 15.60 -4.16
C PHE A 383 -2.11 14.90 -3.20
N LEU A 384 -2.66 15.65 -2.25
CA LEU A 384 -3.50 15.11 -1.19
C LEU A 384 -4.95 14.92 -1.63
N GLY A 385 -5.44 15.77 -2.53
CA GLY A 385 -6.81 15.64 -3.04
C GLY A 385 -7.38 16.92 -3.63
N TYR A 386 -8.54 16.76 -4.23
CA TYR A 386 -9.37 17.84 -4.77
C TYR A 386 -10.73 17.82 -4.10
N ASP A 387 -11.13 18.96 -3.54
CA ASP A 387 -12.46 19.18 -3.00
C ASP A 387 -13.37 19.65 -4.12
N GLU A 388 -14.37 18.84 -4.46
CA GLU A 388 -15.33 19.14 -5.53
C GLU A 388 -16.35 20.21 -5.12
N GLU A 389 -16.56 20.44 -3.81
CA GLU A 389 -17.56 21.39 -3.33
C GLU A 389 -17.09 22.85 -3.50
N ASP A 390 -15.83 23.12 -3.16
CA ASP A 390 -15.25 24.47 -3.24
C ASP A 390 -14.21 24.65 -4.35
N GLY A 391 -13.82 23.58 -5.01
CA GLY A 391 -12.83 23.59 -6.09
C GLY A 391 -11.37 23.69 -5.63
N SER A 392 -11.09 23.40 -4.37
CA SER A 392 -9.75 23.50 -3.78
C SER A 392 -8.87 22.28 -4.06
N PHE A 393 -7.58 22.52 -4.30
CA PHE A 393 -6.55 21.50 -4.46
C PHE A 393 -5.65 21.51 -3.24
N TYR A 394 -5.47 20.35 -2.61
CA TYR A 394 -4.61 20.15 -1.45
C TYR A 394 -3.33 19.43 -1.86
N TYR A 395 -2.14 20.02 -1.57
CA TYR A 395 -0.82 19.49 -1.96
C TYR A 395 0.30 19.99 -1.02
#